data_1e889b2bf40a53dca15ce223bee7f81d
#
_entry.id   1e889b2bf40a53dca15ce223bee7f81d
#
_cell.length_a   1.000
_cell.length_b   1.000
_cell.length_c   1.000
_cell.angle_alpha   90.00
_cell.angle_beta   90.00
_cell.angle_gamma   90.00
#
_symmetry.space_group_name_H-M   'P 1'
#
loop_
_entity.id
_entity.type
_entity.pdbx_description
1 polymer ?
#
loop_
_entity_poly.entity_id
_entity_poly.type
_entity_poly.pdbx_seq_one_letter_code
_entity_poly.pdbx_strand_id
1 'polypeptide(L)'
;MDYVGHVIRPPSEAYSMIIQVTVGCSHNMCTFCGTYKDLNPKFRIKDWETIKRDIDEASSYRYSFRKAFLADGDVLILPTEELLKIMHYIKQKNPDIESINVYGNTKAILRKTPEELKTLHDAGLKVVYQGIESGNIEVLKRIRKGAFPDNMKEAAAKVM
;
A
#
# COMPACT_ATOMS: atom_id res chain seq x y z
N MET A 1 -7.15 0.76 -17.28
CA MET A 1 -6.45 0.34 -16.05
C MET A 1 -6.72 -1.14 -15.81
N ASP A 2 -5.66 -1.89 -15.60
CA ASP A 2 -5.71 -3.37 -15.47
C ASP A 2 -5.86 -3.78 -14.00
N TYR A 3 -7.07 -3.62 -13.45
CA TYR A 3 -7.37 -4.06 -12.08
C TYR A 3 -7.66 -5.56 -12.04
N VAL A 4 -7.05 -6.24 -11.08
CA VAL A 4 -7.26 -7.67 -10.80
C VAL A 4 -8.00 -7.81 -9.49
N GLY A 5 -9.21 -8.38 -9.54
CA GLY A 5 -10.07 -8.56 -8.37
C GLY A 5 -10.66 -7.24 -7.85
N HIS A 6 -10.99 -7.23 -6.56
CA HIS A 6 -11.54 -6.05 -5.90
C HIS A 6 -10.43 -5.19 -5.31
N VAL A 7 -10.27 -3.98 -5.83
CA VAL A 7 -9.32 -3.01 -5.29
C VAL A 7 -10.01 -2.18 -4.21
N ILE A 8 -9.54 -2.31 -2.98
CA ILE A 8 -10.08 -1.60 -1.81
C ILE A 8 -9.17 -0.43 -1.44
N ARG A 9 -9.77 0.67 -1.05
CA ARG A 9 -9.10 1.85 -0.54
C ARG A 9 -9.76 2.36 0.74
N PRO A 10 -9.04 3.07 1.62
CA PRO A 10 -9.66 3.79 2.73
C PRO A 10 -10.63 4.86 2.23
N PRO A 11 -11.69 5.20 2.97
CA PRO A 11 -12.62 6.29 2.59
C PRO A 11 -11.92 7.64 2.35
N SER A 12 -10.83 7.92 3.07
CA SER A 12 -10.00 9.12 2.89
C SER A 12 -9.29 9.20 1.54
N GLU A 13 -9.22 8.09 0.80
CA GLU A 13 -8.63 7.99 -0.54
C GLU A 13 -9.69 7.94 -1.65
N ALA A 14 -10.94 8.34 -1.35
CA ALA A 14 -12.05 8.30 -2.32
C ALA A 14 -11.76 9.07 -3.62
N TYR A 15 -11.00 10.15 -3.53
CA TYR A 15 -10.64 11.02 -4.65
C TYR A 15 -9.19 10.89 -5.09
N SER A 16 -8.48 9.87 -4.64
CA SER A 16 -7.10 9.61 -5.03
C SER A 16 -7.03 8.88 -6.37
N MET A 17 -5.97 9.12 -7.12
CA MET A 17 -5.60 8.27 -8.24
C MET A 17 -5.21 6.89 -7.71
N ILE A 18 -5.95 5.87 -8.08
CA ILE A 18 -5.71 4.50 -7.58
C ILE A 18 -4.84 3.74 -8.59
N ILE A 19 -3.68 3.29 -8.15
CA ILE A 19 -2.79 2.44 -8.94
C ILE A 19 -2.61 1.12 -8.21
N GLN A 20 -3.11 0.03 -8.77
CA GLN A 20 -2.89 -1.30 -8.21
C GLN A 20 -1.48 -1.78 -8.51
N VAL A 21 -0.64 -1.87 -7.49
CA VAL A 21 0.79 -2.26 -7.58
C VAL A 21 0.99 -3.73 -7.23
N THR A 22 0.22 -4.23 -6.28
CA THR A 22 0.21 -5.65 -5.91
C THR A 22 -1.15 -6.25 -6.17
N VAL A 23 -1.23 -7.56 -6.20
CA VAL A 23 -2.48 -8.32 -6.21
C VAL A 23 -2.52 -9.19 -4.98
N GLY A 24 -3.58 -9.05 -4.18
CA GLY A 24 -3.70 -9.78 -2.92
C GLY A 24 -2.91 -9.15 -1.77
N CYS A 25 -2.76 -9.90 -0.69
CA CYS A 25 -2.05 -9.48 0.52
C CYS A 25 -0.89 -10.42 0.81
N SER A 26 0.29 -9.89 1.12
CA SER A 26 1.50 -10.67 1.43
C SER A 26 1.33 -11.59 2.64
N HIS A 27 0.49 -11.21 3.59
CA HIS A 27 0.17 -12.01 4.78
C HIS A 27 -0.94 -13.03 4.52
N ASN A 28 -2.06 -12.62 3.97
CA ASN A 28 -3.25 -13.38 3.56
C ASN A 28 -3.72 -14.52 4.52
N MET A 29 -3.42 -14.44 5.82
CA MET A 29 -3.78 -15.46 6.81
C MET A 29 -4.92 -15.04 7.74
N CYS A 30 -5.30 -13.75 7.75
CA CYS A 30 -6.32 -13.22 8.63
C CYS A 30 -7.67 -13.92 8.42
N THR A 31 -8.27 -14.46 9.49
CA THR A 31 -9.50 -15.26 9.39
C THR A 31 -10.75 -14.46 9.06
N PHE A 32 -10.73 -13.15 9.32
CA PHE A 32 -11.84 -12.23 9.08
C PHE A 32 -11.82 -11.58 7.68
N CYS A 33 -10.66 -11.65 6.98
CA CYS A 33 -10.48 -10.95 5.72
C CYS A 33 -11.06 -11.76 4.54
N GLY A 34 -12.22 -11.35 4.03
CA GLY A 34 -12.81 -11.92 2.81
C GLY A 34 -12.20 -11.37 1.52
N THR A 35 -11.61 -10.16 1.58
CA THR A 35 -11.16 -9.45 0.37
C THR A 35 -10.11 -10.20 -0.44
N TYR A 36 -9.13 -10.82 0.23
CA TYR A 36 -7.97 -11.42 -0.44
C TYR A 36 -7.96 -12.95 -0.40
N LYS A 37 -8.94 -13.58 0.27
CA LYS A 37 -9.05 -15.05 0.31
C LYS A 37 -9.92 -15.59 -0.83
N ASP A 38 -11.09 -14.98 -0.98
CA ASP A 38 -12.12 -15.52 -1.88
C ASP A 38 -12.09 -14.85 -3.26
N LEU A 39 -11.62 -13.60 -3.31
CA LEU A 39 -11.75 -12.74 -4.49
C LEU A 39 -10.42 -12.42 -5.18
N ASN A 40 -9.28 -12.64 -4.51
CA ASN A 40 -7.97 -12.35 -5.08
C ASN A 40 -7.04 -13.56 -5.03
N PRO A 41 -6.32 -13.81 -6.11
CA PRO A 41 -5.39 -14.94 -6.22
C PRO A 41 -4.17 -14.75 -5.31
N LYS A 42 -3.21 -15.67 -5.46
CA LYS A 42 -1.92 -15.61 -4.76
C LYS A 42 -1.29 -14.22 -4.86
N PHE A 43 -0.74 -13.75 -3.74
CA PHE A 43 0.02 -12.51 -3.69
C PHE A 43 1.08 -12.46 -4.79
N ARG A 44 1.12 -11.35 -5.52
CA ARG A 44 2.16 -11.02 -6.48
C ARG A 44 2.30 -9.51 -6.64
N ILE A 45 3.46 -9.08 -7.05
CA ILE A 45 3.72 -7.72 -7.52
C ILE A 45 3.35 -7.70 -9.01
N LYS A 46 2.68 -6.65 -9.47
CA LYS A 46 2.42 -6.44 -10.91
C LYS A 46 3.72 -6.06 -11.60
N ASP A 47 3.86 -6.47 -12.84
CA ASP A 47 5.02 -6.08 -13.62
C ASP A 47 5.04 -4.57 -13.92
N TRP A 48 6.23 -4.05 -14.11
CA TRP A 48 6.44 -2.63 -14.33
C TRP A 48 5.68 -2.07 -15.54
N GLU A 49 5.62 -2.80 -16.65
CA GLU A 49 4.98 -2.31 -17.87
C GLU A 49 3.46 -2.18 -17.68
N THR A 50 2.86 -3.07 -16.91
CA THR A 50 1.45 -2.98 -16.54
C THR A 50 1.20 -1.78 -15.60
N ILE A 51 2.03 -1.60 -14.55
CA ILE A 51 1.92 -0.46 -13.63
C ILE A 51 2.10 0.85 -14.40
N LYS A 52 3.09 0.93 -15.27
CA LYS A 52 3.38 2.10 -16.09
C LYS A 52 2.20 2.47 -16.99
N ARG A 53 1.62 1.49 -17.68
CA ARG A 53 0.44 1.69 -18.52
C ARG A 53 -0.76 2.18 -17.72
N ASP A 54 -0.98 1.62 -16.52
CA ASP A 54 -2.06 2.07 -15.63
C ASP A 54 -1.87 3.52 -15.17
N ILE A 55 -0.63 3.95 -14.90
CA ILE A 55 -0.30 5.34 -14.58
C ILE A 55 -0.53 6.25 -15.78
N ASP A 56 -0.07 5.86 -16.97
CA ASP A 56 -0.25 6.63 -18.21
C ASP A 56 -1.74 6.81 -18.53
N GLU A 57 -2.55 5.76 -18.38
CA GLU A 57 -3.99 5.82 -18.57
C GLU A 57 -4.66 6.75 -17.54
N ALA A 58 -4.35 6.60 -16.25
CA ALA A 58 -4.90 7.45 -15.19
C ALA A 58 -4.54 8.93 -15.39
N SER A 59 -3.34 9.20 -15.89
CA SER A 59 -2.86 10.55 -16.18
C SER A 59 -3.53 11.18 -17.41
N SER A 60 -4.16 10.39 -18.27
CA SER A 60 -4.89 10.90 -19.44
C SER A 60 -6.29 11.44 -19.10
N TYR A 61 -6.78 11.19 -17.90
CA TYR A 61 -8.08 11.68 -17.47
C TYR A 61 -8.05 13.20 -17.28
N ARG A 62 -9.14 13.88 -17.62
CA ARG A 62 -9.29 15.34 -17.44
C ARG A 62 -9.40 15.80 -15.98
N TYR A 63 -9.12 14.92 -15.04
CA TYR A 63 -9.19 15.20 -13.61
C TYR A 63 -7.78 15.35 -13.05
N SER A 64 -7.50 16.48 -12.40
CA SER A 64 -6.23 16.70 -11.69
C SER A 64 -6.30 16.06 -10.31
N PHE A 65 -5.53 15.01 -10.13
CA PHE A 65 -5.42 14.33 -8.83
C PHE A 65 -4.40 15.05 -7.94
N ARG A 66 -4.77 15.29 -6.68
CA ARG A 66 -3.85 15.82 -5.65
C ARG A 66 -3.20 14.69 -4.83
N LYS A 67 -3.77 13.48 -4.89
CA LYS A 67 -3.27 12.31 -4.17
C LYS A 67 -3.23 11.09 -5.08
N ALA A 68 -2.29 10.20 -4.82
CA ALA A 68 -2.28 8.85 -5.37
C ALA A 68 -2.32 7.83 -4.23
N PHE A 69 -3.02 6.74 -4.45
CA PHE A 69 -3.05 5.60 -3.54
C PHE A 69 -2.55 4.36 -4.25
N LEU A 70 -1.42 3.82 -3.77
CA LEU A 70 -0.89 2.57 -4.27
C LEU A 70 -1.61 1.41 -3.58
N ALA A 71 -2.46 0.74 -4.31
CA ALA A 71 -3.25 -0.41 -3.87
C ALA A 71 -2.49 -1.70 -4.23
N ASP A 72 -2.59 -2.74 -3.58
CA ASP A 72 -3.54 -3.54 -2.92
C ASP A 72 -3.11 -3.83 -1.44
N GLY A 73 -3.32 -5.05 -0.91
CA GLY A 73 -3.28 -5.38 0.52
C GLY A 73 -1.98 -5.11 1.29
N ASP A 74 -0.82 -4.98 0.63
CA ASP A 74 0.46 -4.70 1.30
C ASP A 74 1.51 -4.19 0.30
N VAL A 75 1.39 -2.96 -0.12
CA VAL A 75 2.31 -2.37 -1.12
C VAL A 75 3.67 -2.04 -0.52
N LEU A 76 3.75 -1.69 0.77
CA LEU A 76 5.00 -1.31 1.43
C LEU A 76 6.01 -2.48 1.51
N ILE A 77 5.58 -3.72 1.23
CA ILE A 77 6.47 -4.89 1.16
C ILE A 77 7.48 -4.83 -0.01
N LEU A 78 7.20 -4.03 -1.05
CA LEU A 78 8.08 -3.89 -2.19
C LEU A 78 9.46 -3.38 -1.78
N PRO A 79 10.52 -3.74 -2.53
CA PRO A 79 11.81 -3.08 -2.40
C PRO A 79 11.68 -1.56 -2.53
N THR A 80 12.48 -0.83 -1.76
CA THR A 80 12.43 0.65 -1.72
C THR A 80 12.68 1.26 -3.08
N GLU A 81 13.62 0.72 -3.85
CA GLU A 81 13.93 1.18 -5.21
C GLU A 81 12.75 1.04 -6.17
N GLU A 82 12.00 -0.06 -6.06
CA GLU A 82 10.80 -0.26 -6.90
C GLU A 82 9.68 0.72 -6.53
N LEU A 83 9.47 0.95 -5.24
CA LEU A 83 8.52 1.97 -4.78
C LEU A 83 8.91 3.35 -5.29
N LEU A 84 10.18 3.73 -5.16
CA LEU A 84 10.69 5.01 -5.66
C LEU A 84 10.49 5.16 -7.17
N LYS A 85 10.78 4.11 -7.94
CA LYS A 85 10.55 4.10 -9.39
C LYS A 85 9.09 4.41 -9.73
N ILE A 86 8.15 3.74 -9.06
CA ILE A 86 6.71 3.95 -9.26
C ILE A 86 6.31 5.37 -8.86
N MET A 87 6.74 5.83 -7.69
CA MET A 87 6.39 7.13 -7.14
C MET A 87 6.94 8.28 -8.00
N HIS A 88 8.18 8.18 -8.46
CA HIS A 88 8.77 9.16 -9.36
C HIS A 88 8.00 9.23 -10.69
N TYR A 89 7.64 8.09 -11.26
CA TYR A 89 6.88 8.05 -12.51
C TYR A 89 5.48 8.66 -12.36
N ILE A 90 4.79 8.38 -11.24
CA ILE A 90 3.51 9.02 -10.92
C ILE A 90 3.65 10.54 -10.89
N LYS A 91 4.65 11.07 -10.18
CA LYS A 91 4.89 12.51 -10.08
C LYS A 91 5.32 13.15 -11.40
N GLN A 92 6.10 12.43 -12.21
CA GLN A 92 6.47 12.88 -13.54
C GLN A 92 5.25 13.07 -14.44
N LYS A 93 4.29 12.15 -14.39
CA LYS A 93 3.06 12.19 -15.18
C LYS A 93 1.98 13.11 -14.60
N ASN A 94 1.98 13.28 -13.30
CA ASN A 94 0.98 14.05 -12.54
C ASN A 94 1.70 14.96 -11.53
N PRO A 95 2.25 16.10 -11.96
CA PRO A 95 3.02 16.99 -11.10
C PRO A 95 2.21 17.58 -9.93
N ASP A 96 0.88 17.63 -10.05
CA ASP A 96 -0.02 18.14 -9.02
C ASP A 96 -0.22 17.17 -7.83
N ILE A 97 0.31 15.93 -7.91
CA ILE A 97 0.22 14.99 -6.80
C ILE A 97 1.16 15.39 -5.66
N GLU A 98 0.56 15.74 -4.54
CA GLU A 98 1.24 16.17 -3.31
C GLU A 98 1.51 15.00 -2.37
N SER A 99 0.66 13.97 -2.40
CA SER A 99 0.70 12.85 -1.46
C SER A 99 0.52 11.52 -2.19
N ILE A 100 1.43 10.59 -1.91
CA ILE A 100 1.30 9.19 -2.31
C ILE A 100 1.12 8.37 -1.05
N ASN A 101 0.09 7.54 -1.00
CA ASN A 101 -0.31 6.81 0.20
C ASN A 101 -0.39 5.31 -0.10
N VAL A 102 -0.17 4.47 0.92
CA VAL A 102 -0.09 3.02 0.76
C VAL A 102 -0.72 2.25 1.92
N TYR A 103 -1.12 1.01 1.69
CA TYR A 103 -1.22 0.05 2.77
C TYR A 103 0.15 -0.53 3.12
N GLY A 104 0.41 -0.65 4.43
CA GLY A 104 1.59 -1.32 4.96
C GLY A 104 1.24 -2.14 6.20
N ASN A 105 1.48 -3.45 6.16
CA ASN A 105 1.35 -4.26 7.36
C ASN A 105 2.54 -4.04 8.31
N THR A 106 2.38 -4.44 9.57
CA THR A 106 3.42 -4.29 10.61
C THR A 106 4.78 -4.83 10.17
N LYS A 107 4.82 -6.01 9.53
CA LYS A 107 6.08 -6.63 9.09
C LYS A 107 6.74 -5.85 7.96
N ALA A 108 5.96 -5.34 7.01
CA ALA A 108 6.48 -4.53 5.91
C ALA A 108 7.10 -3.23 6.42
N ILE A 109 6.44 -2.56 7.38
CA ILE A 109 6.97 -1.35 8.01
C ILE A 109 8.28 -1.66 8.75
N LEU A 110 8.29 -2.70 9.60
CA LEU A 110 9.46 -3.04 10.40
C LEU A 110 10.68 -3.47 9.56
N ARG A 111 10.45 -4.02 8.37
CA ARG A 111 11.53 -4.40 7.44
C ARG A 111 12.25 -3.22 6.81
N LYS A 112 11.58 -2.08 6.66
CA LYS A 112 12.22 -0.86 6.14
C LYS A 112 13.16 -0.27 7.17
N THR A 113 14.32 0.20 6.76
CA THR A 113 15.17 1.01 7.64
C THR A 113 14.60 2.42 7.80
N PRO A 114 15.00 3.17 8.84
CA PRO A 114 14.62 4.57 8.97
C PRO A 114 15.01 5.41 7.75
N GLU A 115 16.18 5.13 7.17
CA GLU A 115 16.71 5.82 5.98
C GLU A 115 15.86 5.52 4.75
N GLU A 116 15.41 4.28 4.57
CA GLU A 116 14.49 3.89 3.50
C GLU A 116 13.14 4.60 3.64
N LEU A 117 12.58 4.63 4.86
CA LEU A 117 11.32 5.33 5.12
C LEU A 117 11.46 6.84 4.88
N LYS A 118 12.58 7.44 5.31
CA LYS A 118 12.87 8.84 5.03
C LYS A 118 12.96 9.10 3.52
N THR A 119 13.66 8.26 2.78
CA THR A 119 13.80 8.39 1.32
C THR A 119 12.43 8.30 0.62
N LEU A 120 11.58 7.36 1.04
CA LEU A 120 10.21 7.25 0.52
C LEU A 120 9.37 8.48 0.90
N HIS A 121 9.51 8.99 2.12
CA HIS A 121 8.83 10.22 2.55
C HIS A 121 9.24 11.42 1.70
N ASP A 122 10.53 11.60 1.47
CA ASP A 122 11.07 12.70 0.66
C ASP A 122 10.61 12.59 -0.81
N ALA A 123 10.43 11.37 -1.31
CA ALA A 123 9.84 11.10 -2.62
C ALA A 123 8.31 11.33 -2.69
N GLY A 124 7.65 11.51 -1.53
CA GLY A 124 6.23 11.87 -1.47
C GLY A 124 5.31 10.84 -0.81
N LEU A 125 5.82 9.78 -0.19
CA LEU A 125 5.04 8.91 0.68
C LEU A 125 4.62 9.69 1.93
N LYS A 126 3.33 9.92 2.13
CA LYS A 126 2.83 10.73 3.25
C LYS A 126 2.01 9.95 4.26
N VAL A 127 1.31 8.91 3.83
CA VAL A 127 0.46 8.12 4.72
C VAL A 127 0.68 6.63 4.49
N VAL A 128 0.91 5.90 5.57
CA VAL A 128 0.91 4.44 5.59
C VAL A 128 -0.30 3.98 6.42
N TYR A 129 -1.22 3.28 5.78
CA TYR A 129 -2.38 2.70 6.45
C TYR A 129 -2.02 1.34 7.04
N GLN A 130 -1.93 1.27 8.35
CA GLN A 130 -1.63 0.04 9.10
C GLN A 130 -2.88 -0.50 9.78
N GLY A 131 -3.29 -1.71 9.45
CA GLY A 131 -4.40 -2.38 10.15
C GLY A 131 -3.96 -2.90 11.51
N ILE A 132 -4.56 -2.39 12.58
CA ILE A 132 -4.30 -2.79 13.98
C ILE A 132 -5.25 -3.92 14.42
N GLU A 133 -6.52 -3.82 14.08
CA GLU A 133 -7.65 -4.71 14.39
C GLU A 133 -7.98 -4.83 15.89
N SER A 134 -6.98 -5.07 16.76
CA SER A 134 -7.17 -5.20 18.21
C SER A 134 -5.87 -4.91 18.98
N GLY A 135 -5.99 -4.42 20.21
CA GLY A 135 -4.91 -4.37 21.20
C GLY A 135 -4.80 -5.65 22.05
N ASN A 136 -5.69 -6.61 21.88
CA ASN A 136 -5.70 -7.84 22.68
C ASN A 136 -4.98 -8.99 21.96
N ILE A 137 -3.96 -9.57 22.61
CA ILE A 137 -3.11 -10.62 22.05
C ILE A 137 -3.91 -11.87 21.66
N GLU A 138 -4.88 -12.28 22.49
CA GLU A 138 -5.66 -13.49 22.23
C GLU A 138 -6.60 -13.31 21.04
N VAL A 139 -7.16 -12.11 20.88
CA VAL A 139 -7.94 -11.75 19.69
C VAL A 139 -7.05 -11.80 18.44
N LEU A 140 -5.86 -11.19 18.48
CA LEU A 140 -4.92 -11.16 17.35
C LEU A 140 -4.45 -12.55 16.94
N LYS A 141 -4.19 -13.44 17.92
CA LYS A 141 -3.90 -14.85 17.65
C LYS A 141 -5.08 -15.55 16.98
N ARG A 142 -6.28 -15.41 17.53
CA ARG A 142 -7.51 -16.01 17.02
C ARG A 142 -7.81 -15.61 15.58
N ILE A 143 -7.64 -14.33 15.25
CA ILE A 143 -7.84 -13.83 13.89
C ILE A 143 -6.62 -14.05 12.98
N ARG A 144 -5.56 -14.64 13.46
CA ARG A 144 -4.30 -14.90 12.72
C ARG A 144 -3.71 -13.64 12.08
N LYS A 145 -3.71 -12.52 12.84
CA LYS A 145 -3.23 -11.23 12.34
C LYS A 145 -1.73 -11.23 12.01
N GLY A 146 -0.94 -12.08 12.67
CA GLY A 146 0.51 -12.19 12.44
C GLY A 146 1.32 -11.01 12.94
N ALA A 147 0.70 -10.15 13.78
CA ALA A 147 1.33 -9.03 14.47
C ALA A 147 0.69 -8.88 15.85
N PHE A 148 1.42 -8.31 16.79
CA PHE A 148 1.03 -8.16 18.19
C PHE A 148 1.20 -6.69 18.65
N PRO A 149 0.61 -6.28 19.79
CA PRO A 149 0.57 -4.88 20.18
C PRO A 149 1.95 -4.19 20.20
N ASP A 150 2.98 -4.87 20.72
CA ASP A 150 4.30 -4.26 20.85
C ASP A 150 4.96 -3.99 19.49
N ASN A 151 4.95 -4.97 18.58
CA ASN A 151 5.51 -4.74 17.25
C ASN A 151 4.63 -3.81 16.38
N MET A 152 3.32 -3.74 16.65
CA MET A 152 2.44 -2.74 16.01
C MET A 152 2.79 -1.32 16.49
N LYS A 153 3.05 -1.13 17.80
CA LYS A 153 3.49 0.16 18.36
C LYS A 153 4.86 0.56 17.78
N GLU A 154 5.80 -0.39 17.73
CA GLU A 154 7.13 -0.16 17.16
C GLU A 154 7.01 0.28 15.69
N ALA A 155 6.20 -0.43 14.89
CA ALA A 155 5.96 -0.07 13.51
C ALA A 155 5.33 1.32 13.35
N ALA A 156 4.33 1.65 14.20
CA ALA A 156 3.71 2.97 14.19
C ALA A 156 4.71 4.08 14.54
N ALA A 157 5.51 3.89 15.61
CA ALA A 157 6.54 4.85 16.01
C ALA A 157 7.61 5.07 14.93
N LYS A 158 7.89 4.03 14.14
CA LYS A 158 8.90 4.09 13.07
C LYS A 158 8.50 4.93 11.87
N VAL A 159 7.20 5.09 11.61
CA VAL A 159 6.66 5.86 10.47
C VAL A 159 6.15 7.25 10.87
N MET A 160 6.19 7.57 12.14
CA MET A 160 5.85 8.90 12.69
C MET A 160 7.06 9.81 12.70
#